data_6170da5d1abe76522a1d210b57039279
#
_entry.id   6170da5d1abe76522a1d210b57039279
#
_cell.length_a   1.000
_cell.length_b   1.000
_cell.length_c   1.000
_cell.angle_alpha   90.00
_cell.angle_beta   90.00
_cell.angle_gamma   90.00
#
_symmetry.space_group_name_H-M   'P 1'
#
loop_
_entity.id
_entity.type
_entity.pdbx_description
1 polymer ?
#
loop_
_entity_poly.entity_id
_entity_poly.type
_entity_poly.pdbx_seq_one_letter_code
_entity_poly.pdbx_strand_id
1 'polypeptide(L)'
;MLLQFSVTNHRSIKDTATISMKASKDSSMKNSLISPDKKKELVPVMALYGANAAGKSNVLHALLLMKEMICGNYAKLLKGENLPQEPFAFMDTSLEPTSFEIIYFYKGIKYAYGYSFNQSGILTEYLYHWPKGREALVFSREKDTFEFRENIQEQMTLASRTAENRLYLVSSNEWNCAQTEKAYQWFFEKLKGITGSAEALDITLSAIQKGGRKKQLILREMLYADLGIKDVRVIGSKENSEIEAVHRLVSEEGIETEYSLRMGQESIGTQKFFSRIGM
;
A
#
# COMPACT_ATOMS: atom_id res chain seq x y z
N MET A 1 -8.88 3.88 4.03
CA MET A 1 -8.19 3.41 5.24
C MET A 1 -8.24 1.90 5.28
N LEU A 2 -7.12 1.21 5.46
CA LEU A 2 -7.08 -0.25 5.61
C LEU A 2 -7.72 -0.68 6.93
N LEU A 3 -8.55 -1.74 6.90
CA LEU A 3 -9.10 -2.37 8.10
C LEU A 3 -8.45 -3.74 8.36
N GLN A 4 -8.33 -4.54 7.30
CA GLN A 4 -7.80 -5.89 7.38
C GLN A 4 -7.20 -6.30 6.05
N PHE A 5 -6.15 -7.11 6.09
CA PHE A 5 -5.61 -7.81 4.94
C PHE A 5 -5.30 -9.26 5.34
N SER A 6 -5.70 -10.19 4.50
CA SER A 6 -5.46 -11.62 4.67
C SER A 6 -4.79 -12.18 3.42
N VAL A 7 -3.86 -13.10 3.64
CA VAL A 7 -3.13 -13.82 2.58
C VAL A 7 -3.02 -15.29 2.91
N THR A 8 -3.20 -16.14 1.91
CA THR A 8 -3.08 -17.61 2.03
C THR A 8 -2.21 -18.12 0.89
N ASN A 9 -1.37 -19.11 1.19
CA ASN A 9 -0.52 -19.82 0.23
C ASN A 9 0.36 -18.88 -0.60
N HIS A 10 1.23 -18.11 0.08
CA HIS A 10 2.15 -17.19 -0.56
C HIS A 10 3.54 -17.22 0.08
N ARG A 11 4.57 -17.60 -0.68
CA ARG A 11 5.97 -17.72 -0.24
C ARG A 11 6.13 -18.59 1.02
N SER A 12 6.48 -17.98 2.17
CA SER A 12 6.60 -18.70 3.46
C SER A 12 5.27 -18.81 4.22
N ILE A 13 4.18 -18.29 3.68
CA ILE A 13 2.86 -18.30 4.30
C ILE A 13 2.06 -19.45 3.70
N LYS A 14 1.84 -20.51 4.48
CA LYS A 14 1.00 -21.64 4.11
C LYS A 14 -0.46 -21.35 4.39
N ASP A 15 -0.79 -21.24 5.67
CA ASP A 15 -2.13 -21.00 6.16
C ASP A 15 -2.45 -19.50 6.13
N THR A 16 -3.73 -19.14 6.30
CA THR A 16 -4.16 -17.75 6.25
C THR A 16 -3.49 -16.90 7.34
N ALA A 17 -2.68 -15.95 6.92
CA ALA A 17 -2.14 -14.90 7.77
C ALA A 17 -2.96 -13.61 7.61
N THR A 18 -3.39 -13.04 8.74
CA THR A 18 -4.24 -11.84 8.73
C THR A 18 -3.60 -10.72 9.55
N ILE A 19 -3.49 -9.53 8.97
CA ILE A 19 -3.22 -8.30 9.69
C ILE A 19 -4.52 -7.50 9.83
N SER A 20 -4.79 -6.97 11.02
CA SER A 20 -6.01 -6.21 11.32
C SER A 20 -5.68 -4.92 12.05
N MET A 21 -6.16 -3.81 11.51
CA MET A 21 -6.03 -2.48 12.12
C MET A 21 -7.07 -2.21 13.21
N LYS A 22 -7.91 -3.19 13.55
CA LYS A 22 -8.91 -3.05 14.62
C LYS A 22 -8.22 -2.87 15.97
N ALA A 23 -8.62 -1.84 16.70
CA ALA A 23 -8.13 -1.60 18.06
C ALA A 23 -8.49 -2.75 19.00
N SER A 24 -7.60 -3.03 19.96
CA SER A 24 -7.87 -3.91 21.08
C SER A 24 -8.86 -3.26 22.04
N LYS A 25 -9.24 -3.99 23.10
CA LYS A 25 -10.07 -3.46 24.21
C LYS A 25 -9.28 -2.57 25.19
N ASP A 26 -7.97 -2.43 24.99
CA ASP A 26 -7.12 -1.56 25.81
C ASP A 26 -7.47 -0.10 25.54
N SER A 27 -7.79 0.63 26.61
CA SER A 27 -8.19 2.05 26.56
C SER A 27 -7.04 3.02 26.83
N SER A 28 -5.82 2.55 27.10
CA SER A 28 -4.67 3.39 27.47
C SER A 28 -4.30 4.42 26.39
N MET A 29 -4.50 4.09 25.11
CA MET A 29 -4.18 4.93 23.95
C MET A 29 -5.42 5.34 23.14
N LYS A 30 -6.59 5.43 23.77
CA LYS A 30 -7.86 5.69 23.11
C LYS A 30 -7.87 6.98 22.27
N ASN A 31 -7.19 8.02 22.71
CA ASN A 31 -7.08 9.29 22.01
C ASN A 31 -6.26 9.22 20.70
N SER A 32 -5.50 8.15 20.50
CA SER A 32 -4.71 7.92 19.27
C SER A 32 -5.46 7.09 18.24
N LEU A 33 -6.66 6.60 18.57
CA LEU A 33 -7.45 5.77 17.67
C LEU A 33 -8.17 6.61 16.61
N ILE A 34 -8.42 6.00 15.47
CA ILE A 34 -9.14 6.59 14.35
C ILE A 34 -10.50 5.89 14.23
N SER A 35 -11.57 6.67 14.13
CA SER A 35 -12.93 6.16 13.96
C SER A 35 -13.51 6.56 12.60
N PRO A 36 -13.42 5.72 11.57
CA PRO A 36 -13.89 6.06 10.24
C PRO A 36 -15.43 6.13 10.13
N ASP A 37 -16.15 5.45 11.00
CA ASP A 37 -17.63 5.31 10.96
C ASP A 37 -18.31 5.47 12.33
N LYS A 38 -17.66 6.06 13.33
CA LYS A 38 -18.12 6.20 14.73
C LYS A 38 -18.40 4.88 15.47
N LYS A 39 -18.33 3.75 14.81
CA LYS A 39 -18.62 2.42 15.37
C LYS A 39 -17.38 1.54 15.53
N LYS A 40 -16.31 1.88 14.82
CA LYS A 40 -15.08 1.09 14.81
C LYS A 40 -13.90 1.95 15.16
N GLU A 41 -13.12 1.49 16.11
CA GLU A 41 -11.86 2.09 16.50
C GLU A 41 -10.71 1.30 15.84
N LEU A 42 -9.85 2.03 15.15
CA LEU A 42 -8.72 1.48 14.39
C LEU A 42 -7.43 2.10 14.89
N VAL A 43 -6.37 1.30 14.90
CA VAL A 43 -5.03 1.81 15.15
C VAL A 43 -4.48 2.50 13.90
N PRO A 44 -3.82 3.68 14.03
CA PRO A 44 -3.23 4.37 12.88
C PRO A 44 -1.96 3.69 12.35
N VAL A 45 -1.28 2.91 13.19
CA VAL A 45 0.01 2.27 12.89
C VAL A 45 0.03 0.86 13.44
N MET A 46 0.65 -0.04 12.71
CA MET A 46 0.95 -1.41 13.13
C MET A 46 2.42 -1.71 12.88
N ALA A 47 3.08 -2.36 13.83
CA ALA A 47 4.42 -2.88 13.69
C ALA A 47 4.41 -4.41 13.75
N LEU A 48 5.10 -5.06 12.80
CA LEU A 48 5.25 -6.51 12.75
C LEU A 48 6.60 -6.90 13.36
N TYR A 49 6.56 -7.62 14.47
CA TYR A 49 7.73 -8.15 15.14
C TYR A 49 7.79 -9.68 15.03
N GLY A 50 8.97 -10.24 15.19
CA GLY A 50 9.20 -11.69 15.21
C GLY A 50 10.63 -12.04 14.77
N ALA A 51 10.98 -13.31 14.90
CA ALA A 51 12.29 -13.84 14.52
C ALA A 51 12.61 -13.60 13.02
N ASN A 52 13.89 -13.71 12.66
CA ASN A 52 14.28 -13.70 11.25
C ASN A 52 13.63 -14.90 10.54
N ALA A 53 13.30 -14.71 9.28
CA ALA A 53 12.58 -15.70 8.46
C ALA A 53 11.15 -16.07 8.90
N ALA A 54 10.56 -15.40 9.92
CA ALA A 54 9.18 -15.66 10.38
C ALA A 54 8.07 -15.14 9.41
N GLY A 55 8.40 -14.76 8.18
CA GLY A 55 7.40 -14.35 7.18
C GLY A 55 6.92 -12.90 7.26
N LYS A 56 7.43 -12.07 8.18
CA LYS A 56 6.99 -10.66 8.35
C LYS A 56 6.98 -9.87 7.04
N SER A 57 8.08 -9.93 6.30
CA SER A 57 8.21 -9.25 5.00
C SER A 57 7.30 -9.86 3.94
N ASN A 58 6.98 -11.15 4.02
CA ASN A 58 6.14 -11.82 3.03
C ASN A 58 4.67 -11.40 3.12
N VAL A 59 4.17 -11.04 4.33
CA VAL A 59 2.82 -10.45 4.47
C VAL A 59 2.75 -9.07 3.78
N LEU A 60 3.77 -8.24 3.98
CA LEU A 60 3.85 -6.93 3.29
C LEU A 60 4.05 -7.10 1.79
N HIS A 61 4.88 -8.07 1.37
CA HIS A 61 5.07 -8.39 -0.04
C HIS A 61 3.74 -8.83 -0.70
N ALA A 62 2.95 -9.67 -0.03
CA ALA A 62 1.64 -10.08 -0.52
C ALA A 62 0.68 -8.90 -0.73
N LEU A 63 0.64 -7.94 0.22
CA LEU A 63 -0.16 -6.72 0.09
C LEU A 63 0.30 -5.85 -1.09
N LEU A 64 1.61 -5.75 -1.30
CA LEU A 64 2.18 -5.02 -2.45
C LEU A 64 1.93 -5.75 -3.77
N LEU A 65 2.04 -7.08 -3.79
CA LEU A 65 1.70 -7.88 -4.96
C LEU A 65 0.23 -7.70 -5.34
N MET A 66 -0.68 -7.71 -4.35
CA MET A 66 -2.10 -7.40 -4.59
C MET A 66 -2.27 -6.03 -5.27
N LYS A 67 -1.55 -5.02 -4.82
CA LYS A 67 -1.56 -3.68 -5.45
C LYS A 67 -1.01 -3.73 -6.87
N GLU A 68 0.10 -4.42 -7.11
CA GLU A 68 0.71 -4.56 -8.45
C GLU A 68 -0.21 -5.28 -9.43
N MET A 69 -1.00 -6.25 -8.96
CA MET A 69 -2.00 -6.94 -9.78
C MET A 69 -3.20 -6.04 -10.14
N ILE A 70 -3.51 -5.03 -9.31
CA ILE A 70 -4.66 -4.13 -9.52
C ILE A 70 -4.26 -2.85 -10.26
N CYS A 71 -3.13 -2.24 -9.88
CA CYS A 71 -2.73 -0.91 -10.35
C CYS A 71 -1.35 -0.86 -11.03
N GLY A 72 -0.59 -1.95 -11.00
CA GLY A 72 0.78 -2.02 -11.48
C GLY A 72 0.95 -2.79 -12.79
N ASN A 73 2.12 -3.40 -12.95
CA ASN A 73 2.50 -4.08 -14.19
C ASN A 73 1.62 -5.29 -14.50
N TYR A 74 1.20 -6.05 -13.47
CA TYR A 74 0.35 -7.23 -13.66
C TYR A 74 -1.09 -6.91 -14.04
N ALA A 75 -1.55 -5.67 -13.82
CA ALA A 75 -2.85 -5.21 -14.31
C ALA A 75 -2.92 -5.15 -15.85
N LYS A 76 -1.76 -5.11 -16.53
CA LYS A 76 -1.64 -4.93 -17.98
C LYS A 76 -1.24 -6.21 -18.73
N LEU A 77 -1.23 -7.36 -18.05
CA LEU A 77 -0.88 -8.64 -18.67
C LEU A 77 -1.77 -8.92 -19.91
N LEU A 78 -1.15 -9.45 -20.95
CA LEU A 78 -1.85 -9.92 -22.11
C LEU A 78 -2.53 -11.26 -21.80
N LYS A 79 -3.58 -11.60 -22.58
CA LYS A 79 -4.27 -12.89 -22.43
C LYS A 79 -3.27 -14.05 -22.59
N GLY A 80 -3.28 -14.97 -21.63
CA GLY A 80 -2.42 -16.16 -21.61
C GLY A 80 -1.04 -15.94 -20.97
N GLU A 81 -0.68 -14.72 -20.55
CA GLU A 81 0.52 -14.51 -19.75
C GLU A 81 0.32 -15.01 -18.32
N ASN A 82 1.39 -15.56 -17.73
CA ASN A 82 1.33 -16.11 -16.40
C ASN A 82 1.19 -15.03 -15.31
N LEU A 83 0.33 -15.32 -14.33
CA LEU A 83 0.22 -14.54 -13.12
C LEU A 83 1.40 -14.81 -12.17
N PRO A 84 1.78 -13.83 -11.34
CA PRO A 84 2.95 -13.91 -10.44
C PRO A 84 2.64 -14.73 -9.17
N GLN A 85 2.21 -15.98 -9.34
CA GLN A 85 1.97 -16.86 -8.22
C GLN A 85 3.31 -17.41 -7.68
N GLU A 86 3.53 -17.21 -6.37
CA GLU A 86 4.63 -17.78 -5.61
C GLU A 86 4.03 -18.56 -4.41
N PRO A 87 3.54 -19.81 -4.62
CA PRO A 87 2.90 -20.55 -3.55
C PRO A 87 3.89 -21.01 -2.49
N PHE A 88 3.39 -21.48 -1.35
CA PHE A 88 4.21 -22.12 -0.34
C PHE A 88 4.86 -23.40 -0.92
N ALA A 89 6.19 -23.44 -0.90
CA ALA A 89 6.97 -24.41 -1.66
C ALA A 89 6.98 -25.82 -1.06
N PHE A 90 6.58 -25.97 0.22
CA PHE A 90 6.63 -27.27 0.90
C PHE A 90 5.25 -27.92 0.90
N MET A 91 5.19 -29.25 0.82
CA MET A 91 3.97 -30.06 0.75
C MET A 91 3.16 -29.84 -0.56
N ASP A 92 2.00 -30.47 -0.65
CA ASP A 92 1.10 -30.40 -1.82
C ASP A 92 0.44 -29.02 -2.02
N THR A 93 0.62 -28.11 -1.08
CA THR A 93 0.09 -26.73 -1.16
C THR A 93 0.70 -25.90 -2.30
N SER A 94 1.79 -26.35 -2.91
CA SER A 94 2.34 -25.73 -4.12
C SER A 94 1.38 -25.75 -5.32
N LEU A 95 0.41 -26.67 -5.32
CA LEU A 95 -0.63 -26.79 -6.35
C LEU A 95 -1.89 -25.98 -6.01
N GLU A 96 -2.02 -25.53 -4.75
CA GLU A 96 -3.16 -24.77 -4.29
C GLU A 96 -3.10 -23.30 -4.78
N PRO A 97 -4.25 -22.64 -4.95
CA PRO A 97 -4.27 -21.24 -5.31
C PRO A 97 -3.72 -20.34 -4.20
N THR A 98 -3.12 -19.23 -4.60
CA THR A 98 -2.85 -18.11 -3.70
C THR A 98 -4.12 -17.29 -3.55
N SER A 99 -4.45 -16.85 -2.33
CA SER A 99 -5.64 -16.04 -2.06
C SER A 99 -5.30 -14.77 -1.30
N PHE A 100 -5.90 -13.67 -1.71
CA PHE A 100 -5.83 -12.38 -1.04
C PHE A 100 -7.23 -11.87 -0.72
N GLU A 101 -7.38 -11.29 0.47
CA GLU A 101 -8.58 -10.53 0.86
C GLU A 101 -8.17 -9.23 1.52
N ILE A 102 -8.87 -8.15 1.22
CA ILE A 102 -8.67 -6.85 1.84
C ILE A 102 -10.00 -6.19 2.20
N ILE A 103 -10.06 -5.64 3.41
CA ILE A 103 -11.20 -4.87 3.89
C ILE A 103 -10.73 -3.44 4.15
N TYR A 104 -11.42 -2.46 3.61
CA TYR A 104 -11.04 -1.05 3.71
C TYR A 104 -12.23 -0.10 3.73
N PHE A 105 -11.97 1.12 4.16
CA PHE A 105 -12.90 2.25 4.08
C PHE A 105 -12.42 3.26 3.04
N TYR A 106 -13.34 3.67 2.18
CA TYR A 106 -13.08 4.70 1.21
C TYR A 106 -14.32 5.55 0.93
N LYS A 107 -14.18 6.89 0.99
CA LYS A 107 -15.26 7.85 0.77
C LYS A 107 -16.55 7.50 1.54
N GLY A 108 -16.42 7.12 2.82
CA GLY A 108 -17.53 6.80 3.72
C GLY A 108 -18.16 5.41 3.54
N ILE A 109 -17.64 4.58 2.65
CA ILE A 109 -18.14 3.24 2.36
C ILE A 109 -17.10 2.20 2.75
N LYS A 110 -17.53 1.12 3.44
CA LYS A 110 -16.71 -0.06 3.68
C LYS A 110 -16.77 -0.95 2.46
N TYR A 111 -15.63 -1.50 2.07
CA TYR A 111 -15.47 -2.50 1.00
C TYR A 111 -14.78 -3.74 1.54
N ALA A 112 -15.13 -4.91 1.01
CA ALA A 112 -14.37 -6.14 1.12
C ALA A 112 -14.13 -6.67 -0.30
N TYR A 113 -12.88 -6.83 -0.66
CA TYR A 113 -12.45 -7.31 -1.97
C TYR A 113 -11.49 -8.47 -1.79
N GLY A 114 -11.70 -9.53 -2.52
CA GLY A 114 -10.84 -10.69 -2.48
C GLY A 114 -10.81 -11.44 -3.79
N TYR A 115 -9.74 -12.21 -4.00
CA TYR A 115 -9.59 -13.10 -5.13
C TYR A 115 -8.62 -14.24 -4.84
N SER A 116 -8.78 -15.34 -5.57
CA SER A 116 -7.82 -16.43 -5.61
C SER A 116 -7.35 -16.67 -7.04
N PHE A 117 -6.09 -17.06 -7.19
CA PHE A 117 -5.46 -17.23 -8.48
C PHE A 117 -4.36 -18.30 -8.45
N ASN A 118 -4.07 -18.85 -9.63
CA ASN A 118 -2.88 -19.64 -9.91
C ASN A 118 -2.09 -18.98 -11.06
N GLN A 119 -1.04 -19.62 -11.54
CA GLN A 119 -0.24 -19.09 -12.65
C GLN A 119 -1.05 -18.83 -13.92
N SER A 120 -2.08 -19.65 -14.19
CA SER A 120 -2.85 -19.58 -15.45
C SER A 120 -4.03 -18.62 -15.40
N GLY A 121 -4.57 -18.27 -14.23
CA GLY A 121 -5.73 -17.38 -14.19
C GLY A 121 -6.30 -17.10 -12.80
N ILE A 122 -7.34 -16.27 -12.83
CA ILE A 122 -8.16 -15.92 -11.66
C ILE A 122 -9.21 -17.02 -11.47
N LEU A 123 -9.24 -17.63 -10.30
CA LEU A 123 -10.18 -18.72 -9.98
C LEU A 123 -11.45 -18.18 -9.33
N THR A 124 -11.30 -17.27 -8.37
CA THR A 124 -12.42 -16.57 -7.72
C THR A 124 -12.10 -15.09 -7.60
N GLU A 125 -13.11 -14.25 -7.64
CA GLU A 125 -12.98 -12.81 -7.37
C GLU A 125 -14.32 -12.30 -6.85
N TYR A 126 -14.30 -11.42 -5.85
CA TYR A 126 -15.54 -10.81 -5.33
C TYR A 126 -15.31 -9.41 -4.81
N LEU A 127 -16.37 -8.61 -4.86
CA LEU A 127 -16.44 -7.29 -4.26
C LEU A 127 -17.76 -7.14 -3.51
N TYR A 128 -17.68 -6.87 -2.22
CA TYR A 128 -18.80 -6.45 -1.39
C TYR A 128 -18.61 -5.00 -0.95
N HIS A 129 -19.72 -4.31 -0.73
CA HIS A 129 -19.69 -2.96 -0.16
C HIS A 129 -20.84 -2.76 0.87
N TRP A 130 -20.72 -1.73 1.70
CA TRP A 130 -21.71 -1.38 2.73
C TRP A 130 -22.18 0.08 2.56
N PRO A 131 -22.93 0.45 1.51
CA PRO A 131 -23.29 1.84 1.21
C PRO A 131 -24.20 2.46 2.26
N LYS A 132 -25.06 1.64 2.90
CA LYS A 132 -26.00 2.06 3.95
C LYS A 132 -25.86 1.22 5.24
N GLY A 133 -24.63 0.76 5.51
CA GLY A 133 -24.33 -0.08 6.68
C GLY A 133 -24.76 -1.54 6.56
N ARG A 134 -25.42 -1.93 5.48
CA ARG A 134 -25.76 -3.32 5.14
C ARG A 134 -24.86 -3.81 4.02
N GLU A 135 -24.47 -5.09 4.11
CA GLU A 135 -23.70 -5.75 3.08
C GLU A 135 -24.49 -5.88 1.78
N ALA A 136 -23.84 -5.57 0.67
CA ALA A 136 -24.36 -5.78 -0.66
C ALA A 136 -23.25 -6.31 -1.57
N LEU A 137 -23.57 -7.31 -2.37
CA LEU A 137 -22.69 -7.83 -3.41
C LEU A 137 -22.66 -6.83 -4.57
N VAL A 138 -21.45 -6.44 -4.99
CA VAL A 138 -21.25 -5.69 -6.24
C VAL A 138 -21.07 -6.69 -7.38
N PHE A 139 -20.15 -7.63 -7.23
CA PHE A 139 -19.96 -8.77 -8.12
C PHE A 139 -19.31 -9.94 -7.40
N SER A 140 -19.55 -11.14 -7.91
CA SER A 140 -18.74 -12.32 -7.66
C SER A 140 -18.40 -13.03 -8.96
N ARG A 141 -17.24 -13.69 -8.98
CA ARG A 141 -16.71 -14.45 -10.11
C ARG A 141 -16.18 -15.80 -9.62
N GLU A 142 -16.56 -16.85 -10.34
CA GLU A 142 -15.92 -18.16 -10.22
C GLU A 142 -15.52 -18.60 -11.65
N LYS A 143 -14.20 -18.53 -11.92
CA LYS A 143 -13.61 -18.69 -13.26
C LYS A 143 -14.28 -17.76 -14.28
N ASP A 144 -15.08 -18.30 -15.18
CA ASP A 144 -15.77 -17.56 -16.24
C ASP A 144 -17.25 -17.25 -15.90
N THR A 145 -17.70 -17.67 -14.72
CA THR A 145 -19.07 -17.42 -14.26
C THR A 145 -19.09 -16.17 -13.35
N PHE A 146 -19.97 -15.23 -13.69
CA PHE A 146 -20.13 -13.98 -12.95
C PHE A 146 -21.54 -13.80 -12.41
N GLU A 147 -21.65 -13.21 -11.22
CA GLU A 147 -22.90 -12.78 -10.60
C GLU A 147 -22.84 -11.28 -10.31
N PHE A 148 -23.89 -10.56 -10.69
CA PHE A 148 -24.05 -9.11 -10.49
C PHE A 148 -25.41 -8.82 -9.88
N ARG A 149 -25.53 -7.73 -9.09
CA ARG A 149 -26.81 -7.30 -8.50
C ARG A 149 -27.35 -6.02 -9.11
N GLU A 150 -26.49 -5.17 -9.68
CA GLU A 150 -26.85 -3.90 -10.29
C GLU A 150 -26.28 -3.81 -11.69
N ASN A 151 -26.94 -3.10 -12.61
CA ASN A 151 -26.50 -2.90 -14.00
C ASN A 151 -26.02 -4.19 -14.69
N ILE A 152 -26.78 -5.27 -14.50
CA ILE A 152 -26.39 -6.64 -14.86
C ILE A 152 -25.94 -6.73 -16.34
N GLN A 153 -26.70 -6.13 -17.27
CA GLN A 153 -26.42 -6.22 -18.71
C GLN A 153 -25.07 -5.55 -19.08
N GLU A 154 -24.80 -4.37 -18.52
CA GLU A 154 -23.55 -3.66 -18.72
C GLU A 154 -22.37 -4.47 -18.13
N GLN A 155 -22.49 -4.90 -16.88
CA GLN A 155 -21.45 -5.66 -16.21
C GLN A 155 -21.17 -7.03 -16.87
N MET A 156 -22.20 -7.73 -17.38
CA MET A 156 -22.04 -8.97 -18.15
C MET A 156 -21.28 -8.72 -19.44
N THR A 157 -21.52 -7.59 -20.13
CA THR A 157 -20.77 -7.19 -21.32
C THR A 157 -19.30 -6.97 -21.01
N LEU A 158 -18.98 -6.31 -19.89
CA LEU A 158 -17.60 -6.12 -19.43
C LEU A 158 -16.94 -7.44 -19.00
N ALA A 159 -17.69 -8.31 -18.31
CA ALA A 159 -17.21 -9.62 -17.92
C ALA A 159 -16.82 -10.47 -19.13
N SER A 160 -17.61 -10.46 -20.18
CA SER A 160 -17.30 -11.23 -21.42
C SER A 160 -16.01 -10.76 -22.14
N ARG A 161 -15.52 -9.56 -21.84
CA ARG A 161 -14.26 -8.99 -22.34
C ARG A 161 -13.10 -9.14 -21.38
N THR A 162 -13.34 -9.65 -20.18
CA THR A 162 -12.32 -9.85 -19.16
C THR A 162 -11.59 -11.16 -19.40
N ALA A 163 -10.29 -11.10 -19.64
CA ALA A 163 -9.48 -12.30 -19.84
C ALA A 163 -9.39 -13.12 -18.53
N GLU A 164 -9.12 -14.42 -18.67
CA GLU A 164 -9.02 -15.36 -17.55
C GLU A 164 -7.93 -14.97 -16.53
N ASN A 165 -6.83 -14.39 -16.99
CA ASN A 165 -5.71 -13.91 -16.18
C ASN A 165 -5.82 -12.45 -15.77
N ARG A 166 -6.99 -11.83 -15.91
CA ARG A 166 -7.24 -10.42 -15.49
C ARG A 166 -8.32 -10.35 -14.42
N LEU A 167 -8.11 -9.47 -13.46
CA LEU A 167 -9.11 -9.14 -12.45
C LEU A 167 -10.26 -8.34 -13.08
N TYR A 168 -11.51 -8.70 -12.75
CA TYR A 168 -12.68 -7.97 -13.22
C TYR A 168 -12.71 -6.54 -12.66
N LEU A 169 -12.27 -6.34 -11.41
CA LEU A 169 -12.12 -4.99 -10.84
C LEU A 169 -11.26 -4.08 -11.72
N VAL A 170 -10.22 -4.61 -12.33
CA VAL A 170 -9.32 -3.86 -13.23
C VAL A 170 -10.00 -3.62 -14.57
N SER A 171 -10.48 -4.70 -15.21
CA SER A 171 -11.10 -4.63 -16.54
C SER A 171 -12.32 -3.71 -16.56
N SER A 172 -13.18 -3.79 -15.54
CA SER A 172 -14.38 -2.95 -15.44
C SER A 172 -14.03 -1.46 -15.24
N ASN A 173 -12.96 -1.18 -14.49
CA ASN A 173 -12.50 0.20 -14.29
C ASN A 173 -11.93 0.82 -15.56
N GLU A 174 -11.28 0.04 -16.43
CA GLU A 174 -10.80 0.53 -17.76
C GLU A 174 -11.96 1.04 -18.63
N TRP A 175 -13.16 0.52 -18.41
CA TRP A 175 -14.39 0.93 -19.10
C TRP A 175 -15.28 1.86 -18.26
N ASN A 176 -14.74 2.45 -17.18
CA ASN A 176 -15.41 3.41 -16.31
C ASN A 176 -16.70 2.85 -15.65
N CYS A 177 -16.72 1.58 -15.28
CA CYS A 177 -17.85 0.97 -14.59
C CYS A 177 -18.09 1.62 -13.22
N ALA A 178 -19.20 2.30 -13.06
CA ALA A 178 -19.52 3.08 -11.85
C ALA A 178 -19.60 2.22 -10.56
N GLN A 179 -19.95 0.94 -10.68
CA GLN A 179 -20.08 0.02 -9.55
C GLN A 179 -18.73 -0.34 -8.93
N THR A 180 -17.66 -0.39 -9.74
CA THR A 180 -16.32 -0.81 -9.31
C THR A 180 -15.33 0.35 -9.13
N GLU A 181 -15.62 1.51 -9.72
CA GLU A 181 -14.72 2.68 -9.76
C GLU A 181 -14.17 3.06 -8.38
N LYS A 182 -15.03 3.26 -7.38
CA LYS A 182 -14.60 3.70 -6.04
C LYS A 182 -13.75 2.65 -5.35
N ALA A 183 -14.08 1.37 -5.54
CA ALA A 183 -13.28 0.28 -4.98
C ALA A 183 -11.88 0.27 -5.58
N TYR A 184 -11.73 0.42 -6.89
CA TYR A 184 -10.46 0.52 -7.60
C TYR A 184 -9.66 1.77 -7.18
N GLN A 185 -10.31 2.94 -7.10
CA GLN A 185 -9.65 4.21 -6.75
C GLN A 185 -8.92 4.15 -5.41
N TRP A 186 -9.43 3.38 -4.44
CA TRP A 186 -8.75 3.21 -3.15
C TRP A 186 -7.35 2.62 -3.31
N PHE A 187 -7.18 1.59 -4.13
CA PHE A 187 -5.87 0.96 -4.38
C PHE A 187 -4.91 1.95 -5.03
N PHE A 188 -5.40 2.73 -5.98
CA PHE A 188 -4.60 3.72 -6.69
C PHE A 188 -4.19 4.91 -5.81
N GLU A 189 -5.14 5.47 -5.05
CA GLU A 189 -4.91 6.70 -4.29
C GLU A 189 -4.34 6.46 -2.89
N LYS A 190 -4.76 5.38 -2.21
CA LYS A 190 -4.54 5.22 -0.77
C LYS A 190 -3.54 4.13 -0.41
N LEU A 191 -3.48 3.05 -1.18
CA LEU A 191 -2.53 1.99 -0.93
C LEU A 191 -1.17 2.36 -1.54
N LYS A 192 -0.30 2.95 -0.73
CA LYS A 192 1.08 3.28 -1.13
C LYS A 192 2.01 2.21 -0.58
N GLY A 193 2.75 1.56 -1.46
CA GLY A 193 3.79 0.61 -1.07
C GLY A 193 5.15 1.25 -1.27
N ILE A 194 6.03 1.07 -0.30
CA ILE A 194 7.39 1.54 -0.39
C ILE A 194 8.30 0.34 -0.15
N THR A 195 8.77 -0.21 -1.24
CA THR A 195 9.71 -1.34 -1.24
C THR A 195 11.16 -0.89 -1.36
N GLY A 196 11.40 0.28 -1.94
CA GLY A 196 12.74 0.83 -2.17
C GLY A 196 12.98 2.18 -1.52
N SER A 197 14.25 2.46 -1.21
CA SER A 197 14.66 3.79 -0.73
C SER A 197 14.55 4.86 -1.84
N ALA A 198 14.59 4.47 -3.11
CA ALA A 198 14.52 5.40 -4.23
C ALA A 198 13.14 6.06 -4.38
N GLU A 199 12.05 5.28 -4.43
CA GLU A 199 10.69 5.85 -4.51
C GLU A 199 10.34 6.73 -3.29
N ALA A 200 10.78 6.30 -2.10
CA ALA A 200 10.60 7.08 -0.88
C ALA A 200 11.36 8.41 -0.95
N LEU A 201 12.57 8.38 -1.48
CA LEU A 201 13.41 9.55 -1.68
C LEU A 201 12.76 10.53 -2.65
N ASP A 202 12.23 10.08 -3.78
CA ASP A 202 11.56 10.91 -4.78
C ASP A 202 10.35 11.64 -4.21
N ILE A 203 9.57 10.98 -3.34
CA ILE A 203 8.43 11.58 -2.64
C ILE A 203 8.92 12.70 -1.71
N THR A 204 9.98 12.42 -0.93
CA THR A 204 10.56 13.39 0.01
C THR A 204 11.15 14.59 -0.74
N LEU A 205 11.89 14.36 -1.82
CA LEU A 205 12.46 15.41 -2.67
C LEU A 205 11.37 16.30 -3.28
N SER A 206 10.32 15.68 -3.82
CA SER A 206 9.19 16.43 -4.37
C SER A 206 8.51 17.30 -3.32
N ALA A 207 8.41 16.82 -2.07
CA ALA A 207 7.84 17.59 -0.97
C ALA A 207 8.74 18.78 -0.57
N ILE A 208 10.05 18.60 -0.56
CA ILE A 208 11.04 19.66 -0.25
C ILE A 208 11.07 20.71 -1.37
N GLN A 209 11.11 20.28 -2.64
CA GLN A 209 11.13 21.19 -3.79
C GLN A 209 9.87 22.06 -3.90
N LYS A 210 8.70 21.46 -3.60
CA LYS A 210 7.43 22.20 -3.54
C LYS A 210 7.36 23.18 -2.38
N GLY A 211 8.19 23.00 -1.37
CA GLY A 211 8.24 23.88 -0.20
C GLY A 211 6.96 23.84 0.65
N GLY A 212 6.70 24.96 1.34
CA GLY A 212 5.48 25.15 2.14
C GLY A 212 5.43 24.26 3.39
N ARG A 213 4.21 23.95 3.84
CA ARG A 213 3.96 23.22 5.10
C ARG A 213 4.63 21.85 5.16
N LYS A 214 4.69 21.12 4.03
CA LYS A 214 5.32 19.79 4.02
C LYS A 214 6.83 19.86 4.26
N LYS A 215 7.54 20.80 3.61
CA LYS A 215 8.98 21.01 3.87
C LYS A 215 9.21 21.33 5.35
N GLN A 216 8.40 22.24 5.94
CA GLN A 216 8.53 22.61 7.36
C GLN A 216 8.32 21.42 8.30
N LEU A 217 7.37 20.53 8.00
CA LEU A 217 7.15 19.32 8.77
C LEU A 217 8.36 18.38 8.68
N ILE A 218 8.88 18.14 7.48
CA ILE A 218 10.07 17.31 7.27
C ILE A 218 11.25 17.84 8.09
N LEU A 219 11.54 19.14 7.98
CA LEU A 219 12.64 19.76 8.71
C LEU A 219 12.45 19.68 10.24
N ARG A 220 11.23 19.87 10.70
CA ARG A 220 10.91 19.73 12.12
C ARG A 220 11.15 18.31 12.64
N GLU A 221 10.70 17.30 11.91
CA GLU A 221 10.91 15.90 12.31
C GLU A 221 12.40 15.51 12.26
N MET A 222 13.17 16.05 11.30
CA MET A 222 14.62 15.84 11.25
C MET A 222 15.32 16.46 12.47
N LEU A 223 14.90 17.64 12.92
CA LEU A 223 15.39 18.27 14.15
C LEU A 223 15.03 17.44 15.39
N TYR A 224 13.78 16.94 15.49
CA TYR A 224 13.36 16.08 16.60
C TYR A 224 14.08 14.73 16.66
N ALA A 225 14.54 14.22 15.52
CA ALA A 225 15.33 13.00 15.47
C ALA A 225 16.81 13.23 15.90
N ASP A 226 17.15 14.44 16.34
CA ASP A 226 18.49 14.83 16.80
C ASP A 226 19.59 14.52 15.79
N LEU A 227 19.29 14.71 14.51
CA LEU A 227 20.23 14.50 13.41
C LEU A 227 21.17 15.70 13.18
N GLY A 228 21.02 16.78 13.96
CA GLY A 228 21.80 18.01 13.82
C GLY A 228 21.55 18.79 12.52
N ILE A 229 20.57 18.38 11.73
CA ILE A 229 20.26 18.96 10.42
C ILE A 229 19.26 20.10 10.58
N LYS A 230 19.69 21.32 10.26
CA LYS A 230 18.88 22.56 10.35
C LYS A 230 18.02 22.80 9.11
N ASP A 231 18.53 22.49 7.94
CA ASP A 231 17.84 22.67 6.65
C ASP A 231 18.31 21.62 5.63
N VAL A 232 17.51 21.46 4.59
CA VAL A 232 17.84 20.61 3.45
C VAL A 232 17.68 21.42 2.18
N ARG A 233 18.73 21.46 1.35
CA ARG A 233 18.77 22.16 0.07
C ARG A 233 18.87 21.15 -1.06
N VAL A 234 18.11 21.39 -2.13
CA VAL A 234 18.25 20.62 -3.37
C VAL A 234 19.00 21.50 -4.35
N ILE A 235 20.17 21.01 -4.78
CA ILE A 235 21.08 21.73 -5.68
C ILE A 235 21.08 21.03 -7.03
N GLY A 236 21.10 21.79 -8.13
CA GLY A 236 21.15 21.26 -9.49
C GLY A 236 19.83 21.28 -10.24
N SER A 237 19.84 20.73 -11.46
CA SER A 237 18.66 20.61 -12.32
C SER A 237 17.88 19.33 -12.03
N LYS A 238 16.64 19.22 -12.57
CA LYS A 238 15.77 18.04 -12.38
C LYS A 238 16.43 16.69 -12.69
N GLU A 239 17.41 16.66 -13.59
CA GLU A 239 18.09 15.43 -14.02
C GLU A 239 19.34 15.11 -13.19
N ASN A 240 19.93 16.12 -12.50
CA ASN A 240 21.13 15.97 -11.66
C ASN A 240 20.96 16.78 -10.36
N SER A 241 19.92 16.46 -9.58
CA SER A 241 19.72 17.12 -8.29
C SER A 241 20.54 16.43 -7.19
N GLU A 242 21.42 17.18 -6.55
CA GLU A 242 22.10 16.79 -5.31
C GLU A 242 21.35 17.34 -4.10
N ILE A 243 21.39 16.60 -3.01
CA ILE A 243 20.77 16.98 -1.74
C ILE A 243 21.87 17.33 -0.77
N GLU A 244 21.79 18.51 -0.20
CA GLU A 244 22.65 18.94 0.90
C GLU A 244 21.87 19.06 2.20
N ALA A 245 22.41 18.47 3.25
CA ALA A 245 22.01 18.68 4.63
C ALA A 245 22.83 19.80 5.25
N VAL A 246 22.17 20.81 5.81
CA VAL A 246 22.83 21.95 6.46
C VAL A 246 22.87 21.70 7.96
N HIS A 247 24.05 21.58 8.52
CA HIS A 247 24.29 21.42 9.95
C HIS A 247 24.64 22.74 10.61
N ARG A 248 24.31 22.84 11.89
CA ARG A 248 24.71 23.94 12.75
C ARG A 248 25.76 23.44 13.74
N LEU A 249 26.90 24.09 13.75
CA LEU A 249 27.93 23.93 14.76
C LEU A 249 28.02 25.21 15.60
N VAL A 250 28.04 25.05 16.91
CA VAL A 250 28.32 26.13 17.84
C VAL A 250 29.70 25.90 18.43
N SER A 251 30.61 26.83 18.22
CA SER A 251 31.96 26.76 18.82
C SER A 251 31.87 26.93 20.35
N GLU A 252 32.96 26.59 21.05
CA GLU A 252 33.08 26.85 22.51
C GLU A 252 32.95 28.32 22.86
N GLU A 253 33.22 29.23 21.93
CA GLU A 253 33.06 30.66 22.06
C GLU A 253 31.64 31.16 21.72
N GLY A 254 30.68 30.25 21.43
CA GLY A 254 29.29 30.59 21.08
C GLY A 254 29.09 31.06 19.63
N ILE A 255 30.09 30.97 18.78
CA ILE A 255 29.98 31.34 17.36
C ILE A 255 29.27 30.24 16.61
N GLU A 256 28.16 30.57 15.95
CA GLU A 256 27.39 29.66 15.11
C GLU A 256 27.99 29.64 13.69
N THR A 257 28.30 28.43 13.21
CA THR A 257 28.77 28.20 11.84
C THR A 257 27.86 27.15 11.17
N GLU A 258 27.48 27.37 9.91
CA GLU A 258 26.76 26.41 9.09
C GLU A 258 27.71 25.60 8.24
N TYR A 259 27.51 24.30 8.19
CA TYR A 259 28.21 23.36 7.33
C TYR A 259 27.21 22.60 6.48
N SER A 260 27.51 22.45 5.18
CA SER A 260 26.69 21.65 4.29
C SER A 260 27.40 20.32 3.99
N LEU A 261 26.69 19.22 4.17
CA LEU A 261 27.13 17.88 3.77
C LEU A 261 26.19 17.36 2.69
N ARG A 262 26.74 16.69 1.68
CA ARG A 262 25.91 15.94 0.73
C ARG A 262 25.17 14.84 1.49
N MET A 263 23.90 14.58 1.16
CA MET A 263 23.11 13.54 1.83
C MET A 263 23.80 12.16 1.78
N GLY A 264 24.57 11.87 0.72
CA GLY A 264 25.38 10.66 0.63
C GLY A 264 26.56 10.56 1.62
N GLN A 265 26.95 11.67 2.25
CA GLN A 265 28.00 11.72 3.29
C GLN A 265 27.43 11.56 4.70
N GLU A 266 26.10 11.66 4.84
CA GLU A 266 25.40 11.40 6.09
C GLU A 266 25.46 9.92 6.49
N SER A 267 25.18 9.63 7.77
CA SER A 267 25.05 8.25 8.22
C SER A 267 23.97 7.50 7.44
N ILE A 268 24.12 6.18 7.28
CA ILE A 268 23.11 5.33 6.62
C ILE A 268 21.75 5.45 7.33
N GLY A 269 21.74 5.64 8.64
CA GLY A 269 20.52 5.88 9.43
C GLY A 269 19.82 7.18 9.02
N THR A 270 20.58 8.28 8.92
CA THR A 270 20.11 9.60 8.48
C THR A 270 19.57 9.54 7.05
N GLN A 271 20.28 8.91 6.13
CA GLN A 271 19.85 8.73 4.74
C GLN A 271 18.51 7.97 4.64
N LYS A 272 18.38 6.86 5.39
CA LYS A 272 17.14 6.07 5.44
C LYS A 272 15.99 6.83 6.09
N PHE A 273 16.25 7.58 7.13
CA PHE A 273 15.24 8.42 7.79
C PHE A 273 14.77 9.51 6.83
N PHE A 274 15.72 10.26 6.24
CA PHE A 274 15.42 11.31 5.27
C PHE A 274 14.61 10.80 4.08
N SER A 275 14.99 9.65 3.50
CA SER A 275 14.28 9.11 2.34
C SER A 275 12.80 8.78 2.63
N ARG A 276 12.41 8.54 3.89
CA ARG A 276 11.06 8.09 4.26
C ARG A 276 10.19 9.13 4.92
N ILE A 277 10.78 10.22 5.41
CA ILE A 277 10.06 11.22 6.23
C ILE A 277 9.03 12.04 5.44
N GLY A 278 9.18 12.15 4.13
CA GLY A 278 8.27 12.90 3.25
C GLY A 278 7.00 12.17 2.86
N MET A 279 6.88 10.91 3.31
CA MET A 279 5.71 10.04 3.05
C MET A 279 4.57 10.35 3.98
#